data_e9ceeaef94687f022cbb26ac7bef1696
#
_entry.id   e9ceeaef94687f022cbb26ac7bef1696
#
_cell.length_a   1.000
_cell.length_b   1.000
_cell.length_c   1.000
_cell.angle_alpha   90.00
_cell.angle_beta   90.00
_cell.angle_gamma   90.00
#
_symmetry.space_group_name_H-M   'P 1'
#
loop_
_entity.id
_entity.type
_entity.pdbx_description
1 polymer ?
#
loop_
_entity_poly.entity_id
_entity_poly.type
_entity_poly.pdbx_seq_one_letter_code
_entity_poly.pdbx_strand_id
1 'polypeptide(L)'
;MNAQGIDLGEGTAGFVLGDGPVGILLIHGLTGTPTELRQVAKGLAKAGNCTVYVPTLAGHCGDNSDLQATGWQDWYEGVRKTFVQVKQRHAQVFVGGLSMGAVMSMYVASEHPGQVAGLLMYSTTLKYDGWSINKLAFLTPLLMKIPFGVHICSFEEKPPYGIKNERLRAIVERQMKEGESSEAGLLTMEGITVRELHRMNAVVKKRMPQIKVPALVLHSIEDDITSRWNADYVERHLGGPVTKILLDNCYHMITVDLQYRRVIELSARFVEQHTVFKSTRINVGAGSPAMASLRSA
;
A
#
# COMPACT_ATOMS: atom_id res chain seq x y z
N MET A 1 -12.61 8.60 -14.74
CA MET A 1 -12.08 9.68 -13.87
C MET A 1 -13.10 9.97 -12.78
N ASN A 2 -12.66 10.07 -11.53
CA ASN A 2 -13.55 10.47 -10.43
C ASN A 2 -13.89 11.97 -10.48
N ALA A 3 -14.75 12.46 -9.55
CA ALA A 3 -15.15 13.88 -9.46
C ALA A 3 -13.98 14.87 -9.36
N GLN A 4 -12.77 14.40 -9.05
CA GLN A 4 -11.54 15.19 -8.97
C GLN A 4 -10.68 15.07 -10.25
N GLY A 5 -11.11 14.33 -11.28
CA GLY A 5 -10.39 14.17 -12.55
C GLY A 5 -9.08 13.39 -12.44
N ILE A 6 -8.96 12.48 -11.47
CA ILE A 6 -7.81 11.56 -11.31
C ILE A 6 -8.17 10.21 -11.91
N ASP A 7 -7.22 9.63 -12.65
CA ASP A 7 -7.29 8.26 -13.13
C ASP A 7 -6.97 7.31 -11.94
N LEU A 8 -7.97 6.55 -11.53
CA LEU A 8 -7.88 5.55 -10.47
C LEU A 8 -7.94 4.12 -11.01
N GLY A 9 -7.62 3.93 -12.29
CA GLY A 9 -7.71 2.63 -12.95
C GLY A 9 -9.08 2.33 -13.51
N GLU A 10 -9.28 1.11 -13.95
CA GLU A 10 -10.52 0.65 -14.59
C GLU A 10 -11.61 0.37 -13.54
N GLY A 11 -12.87 0.52 -13.94
CA GLY A 11 -14.03 0.29 -13.09
C GLY A 11 -14.30 1.41 -12.08
N THR A 12 -15.12 1.10 -11.06
CA THR A 12 -15.62 2.08 -10.07
C THR A 12 -15.10 1.83 -8.65
N ALA A 13 -14.27 0.80 -8.44
CA ALA A 13 -13.82 0.39 -7.11
C ALA A 13 -12.78 1.36 -6.50
N GLY A 14 -11.96 2.03 -7.33
CA GLY A 14 -11.01 3.03 -6.88
C GLY A 14 -11.70 4.26 -6.29
N PHE A 15 -11.10 4.87 -5.27
CA PHE A 15 -11.69 6.02 -4.57
C PHE A 15 -10.64 7.01 -4.06
N VAL A 16 -11.14 8.22 -3.73
CA VAL A 16 -10.37 9.28 -3.04
C VAL A 16 -11.12 9.69 -1.78
N LEU A 17 -10.39 9.88 -0.68
CA LEU A 17 -10.93 10.35 0.59
C LEU A 17 -10.08 11.50 1.15
N GLY A 18 -10.77 12.52 1.70
CA GLY A 18 -10.14 13.71 2.25
C GLY A 18 -9.82 14.78 1.22
N ASP A 19 -9.34 15.91 1.71
CA ASP A 19 -9.02 17.12 0.94
C ASP A 19 -7.78 17.85 1.47
N GLY A 20 -7.00 17.17 2.33
CA GLY A 20 -5.79 17.72 2.94
C GLY A 20 -4.63 17.91 1.97
N PRO A 21 -3.62 18.72 2.35
CA PRO A 21 -2.50 19.10 1.49
C PRO A 21 -1.46 17.99 1.28
N VAL A 22 -1.46 16.95 2.11
CA VAL A 22 -0.57 15.79 1.97
C VAL A 22 -1.24 14.70 1.18
N GLY A 23 -0.64 14.28 0.07
CA GLY A 23 -1.12 13.15 -0.73
C GLY A 23 -0.65 11.81 -0.17
N ILE A 24 -1.55 10.84 -0.10
CA ILE A 24 -1.20 9.45 0.23
C ILE A 24 -1.76 8.55 -0.87
N LEU A 25 -0.90 7.78 -1.52
CA LEU A 25 -1.29 6.76 -2.50
C LEU A 25 -1.19 5.39 -1.83
N LEU A 26 -2.32 4.69 -1.69
CA LEU A 26 -2.37 3.33 -1.12
C LEU A 26 -2.75 2.31 -2.18
N ILE A 27 -2.02 1.19 -2.20
CA ILE A 27 -2.12 0.13 -3.22
C ILE A 27 -2.59 -1.15 -2.53
N HIS A 28 -3.64 -1.78 -3.07
CA HIS A 28 -4.21 -3.02 -2.52
C HIS A 28 -3.36 -4.26 -2.81
N GLY A 29 -3.74 -5.40 -2.23
CA GLY A 29 -3.06 -6.68 -2.38
C GLY A 29 -3.30 -7.37 -3.73
N LEU A 30 -2.57 -8.45 -3.98
CA LEU A 30 -2.80 -9.36 -5.09
C LEU A 30 -4.16 -10.04 -4.89
N THR A 31 -4.92 -10.22 -5.95
CA THR A 31 -6.31 -10.73 -5.91
C THR A 31 -7.32 -9.85 -5.15
N GLY A 32 -6.83 -8.85 -4.42
CA GLY A 32 -7.62 -7.97 -3.58
C GLY A 32 -8.24 -6.78 -4.32
N THR A 33 -8.84 -5.88 -3.54
CA THR A 33 -9.56 -4.72 -4.03
C THR A 33 -9.24 -3.45 -3.24
N PRO A 34 -9.54 -2.25 -3.75
CA PRO A 34 -9.42 -1.01 -2.99
C PRO A 34 -10.15 -1.02 -1.64
N THR A 35 -11.20 -1.83 -1.49
CA THR A 35 -12.00 -1.96 -0.26
C THR A 35 -11.16 -2.39 0.95
N GLU A 36 -10.11 -3.20 0.74
CA GLU A 36 -9.16 -3.62 1.78
C GLU A 36 -8.50 -2.45 2.52
N LEU A 37 -8.38 -1.32 1.86
CA LEU A 37 -7.69 -0.13 2.37
C LEU A 37 -8.66 0.96 2.84
N ARG A 38 -9.98 0.78 2.64
CA ARG A 38 -10.99 1.83 2.88
C ARG A 38 -11.00 2.32 4.33
N GLN A 39 -10.85 1.43 5.31
CA GLN A 39 -10.84 1.82 6.72
C GLN A 39 -9.59 2.66 7.07
N VAL A 40 -8.43 2.21 6.60
CA VAL A 40 -7.16 2.93 6.81
C VAL A 40 -7.19 4.27 6.07
N ALA A 41 -7.63 4.30 4.81
CA ALA A 41 -7.75 5.53 4.03
C ALA A 41 -8.67 6.56 4.70
N LYS A 42 -9.86 6.11 5.19
CA LYS A 42 -10.79 6.98 5.93
C LYS A 42 -10.18 7.52 7.23
N GLY A 43 -9.47 6.67 7.95
CA GLY A 43 -8.79 7.07 9.19
C GLY A 43 -7.68 8.09 8.94
N LEU A 44 -6.83 7.88 7.94
CA LEU A 44 -5.76 8.79 7.56
C LEU A 44 -6.29 10.14 7.06
N ALA A 45 -7.31 10.13 6.20
CA ALA A 45 -7.95 11.36 5.73
C ALA A 45 -8.49 12.20 6.89
N LYS A 46 -9.07 11.54 7.91
CA LYS A 46 -9.63 12.23 9.08
C LYS A 46 -8.57 12.72 10.07
N ALA A 47 -7.56 11.89 10.36
CA ALA A 47 -6.57 12.14 11.41
C ALA A 47 -5.40 13.01 10.97
N GLY A 48 -4.99 12.92 9.69
CA GLY A 48 -3.71 13.43 9.21
C GLY A 48 -3.80 14.63 8.27
N ASN A 49 -4.97 15.25 8.10
CA ASN A 49 -5.15 16.33 7.12
C ASN A 49 -4.60 15.94 5.73
N CYS A 50 -4.94 14.74 5.28
CA CYS A 50 -4.43 14.10 4.08
C CYS A 50 -5.52 13.92 3.02
N THR A 51 -5.11 13.83 1.77
CA THR A 51 -5.93 13.28 0.68
C THR A 51 -5.39 11.91 0.33
N VAL A 52 -6.21 10.88 0.46
CA VAL A 52 -5.83 9.48 0.25
C VAL A 52 -6.44 8.96 -1.04
N TYR A 53 -5.60 8.45 -1.92
CA TYR A 53 -5.93 7.90 -3.24
C TYR A 53 -5.73 6.41 -3.23
N VAL A 54 -6.73 5.67 -3.64
CA VAL A 54 -6.68 4.20 -3.69
C VAL A 54 -7.15 3.76 -5.08
N PRO A 55 -6.23 3.50 -6.02
CA PRO A 55 -6.57 3.04 -7.35
C PRO A 55 -6.96 1.57 -7.38
N THR A 56 -7.68 1.17 -8.42
CA THR A 56 -7.85 -0.22 -8.84
C THR A 56 -6.66 -0.61 -9.74
N LEU A 57 -6.03 -1.74 -9.48
CA LEU A 57 -4.97 -2.27 -10.34
C LEU A 57 -5.56 -2.90 -11.60
N ALA A 58 -4.82 -2.87 -12.69
CA ALA A 58 -5.22 -3.49 -13.96
C ALA A 58 -5.56 -4.99 -13.75
N GLY A 59 -6.66 -5.45 -14.33
CA GLY A 59 -7.13 -6.82 -14.21
C GLY A 59 -7.72 -7.23 -12.86
N HIS A 60 -7.72 -6.32 -11.86
CA HIS A 60 -8.33 -6.60 -10.55
C HIS A 60 -9.80 -6.14 -10.50
N CYS A 61 -10.54 -6.65 -9.54
CA CYS A 61 -11.99 -6.40 -9.35
C CYS A 61 -12.90 -6.97 -10.44
N GLY A 62 -12.36 -7.71 -11.39
CA GLY A 62 -13.04 -8.53 -12.38
C GLY A 62 -12.97 -10.01 -12.05
N ASP A 63 -12.86 -10.85 -13.03
CA ASP A 63 -12.68 -12.29 -12.87
C ASP A 63 -11.19 -12.72 -12.98
N ASN A 64 -10.95 -14.03 -12.83
CA ASN A 64 -9.60 -14.59 -12.95
C ASN A 64 -8.99 -14.40 -14.35
N SER A 65 -9.80 -14.36 -15.41
CA SER A 65 -9.28 -14.16 -16.79
C SER A 65 -8.78 -12.75 -16.99
N ASP A 66 -9.44 -11.74 -16.40
CA ASP A 66 -8.98 -10.35 -16.41
C ASP A 66 -7.62 -10.21 -15.73
N LEU A 67 -7.47 -10.83 -14.55
CA LEU A 67 -6.23 -10.79 -13.80
C LEU A 67 -5.09 -11.53 -14.54
N GLN A 68 -5.38 -12.67 -15.16
CA GLN A 68 -4.39 -13.43 -15.94
C GLN A 68 -3.96 -12.72 -17.21
N ALA A 69 -4.79 -11.84 -17.77
CA ALA A 69 -4.47 -11.05 -18.96
C ALA A 69 -3.46 -9.92 -18.67
N THR A 70 -3.15 -9.65 -17.39
CA THR A 70 -2.25 -8.57 -16.97
C THR A 70 -1.02 -9.10 -16.25
N GLY A 71 0.08 -8.34 -16.30
CA GLY A 71 1.29 -8.60 -15.55
C GLY A 71 1.61 -7.48 -14.55
N TRP A 72 2.65 -7.68 -13.76
CA TRP A 72 3.03 -6.70 -12.75
C TRP A 72 3.42 -5.33 -13.34
N GLN A 73 3.85 -5.28 -14.60
CA GLN A 73 4.14 -4.03 -15.30
C GLN A 73 2.86 -3.24 -15.60
N ASP A 74 1.76 -3.92 -15.95
CA ASP A 74 0.46 -3.29 -16.20
C ASP A 74 -0.11 -2.74 -14.88
N TRP A 75 0.03 -3.50 -13.79
CA TRP A 75 -0.35 -3.05 -12.45
C TRP A 75 0.42 -1.78 -12.05
N TYR A 76 1.74 -1.80 -12.27
CA TYR A 76 2.59 -0.64 -12.00
C TYR A 76 2.24 0.57 -12.86
N GLU A 77 1.96 0.37 -14.15
CA GLU A 77 1.64 1.49 -15.05
C GLU A 77 0.37 2.23 -14.61
N GLY A 78 -0.66 1.52 -14.14
CA GLY A 78 -1.84 2.11 -13.52
C GLY A 78 -1.48 2.95 -12.29
N VAL A 79 -0.70 2.36 -11.38
CA VAL A 79 -0.20 3.06 -10.17
C VAL A 79 0.65 4.27 -10.51
N ARG A 80 1.54 4.16 -11.51
CA ARG A 80 2.39 5.26 -11.98
C ARG A 80 1.58 6.44 -12.50
N LYS A 81 0.55 6.17 -13.31
CA LYS A 81 -0.36 7.23 -13.81
C LYS A 81 -1.04 7.96 -12.67
N THR A 82 -1.59 7.22 -11.70
CA THR A 82 -2.18 7.81 -10.50
C THR A 82 -1.15 8.60 -9.70
N PHE A 83 0.05 8.04 -9.45
CA PHE A 83 1.12 8.70 -8.69
C PHE A 83 1.52 10.05 -9.31
N VAL A 84 1.72 10.10 -10.62
CA VAL A 84 2.09 11.35 -11.32
C VAL A 84 1.02 12.42 -11.13
N GLN A 85 -0.26 12.07 -11.25
CA GLN A 85 -1.38 13.01 -11.06
C GLN A 85 -1.49 13.47 -9.59
N VAL A 86 -1.29 12.56 -8.62
CA VAL A 86 -1.24 12.88 -7.19
C VAL A 86 -0.08 13.83 -6.90
N LYS A 87 1.10 13.57 -7.48
CA LYS A 87 2.29 14.41 -7.28
C LYS A 87 2.14 15.82 -7.85
N GLN A 88 1.33 16.00 -8.90
CA GLN A 88 1.00 17.34 -9.44
C GLN A 88 0.14 18.17 -8.48
N ARG A 89 -0.63 17.52 -7.60
CA ARG A 89 -1.56 18.17 -6.66
C ARG A 89 -0.98 18.37 -5.27
N HIS A 90 -0.02 17.56 -4.89
CA HIS A 90 0.55 17.55 -3.55
C HIS A 90 2.06 17.73 -3.58
N ALA A 91 2.55 18.70 -2.82
CA ALA A 91 3.99 18.92 -2.65
C ALA A 91 4.67 17.70 -2.00
N GLN A 92 3.98 17.04 -1.08
CA GLN A 92 4.45 15.84 -0.39
C GLN A 92 3.49 14.69 -0.63
N VAL A 93 4.04 13.55 -1.05
CA VAL A 93 3.29 12.32 -1.34
C VAL A 93 3.94 11.15 -0.64
N PHE A 94 3.16 10.47 0.21
CA PHE A 94 3.50 9.17 0.74
C PHE A 94 2.92 8.09 -0.15
N VAL A 95 3.61 6.96 -0.27
CA VAL A 95 3.12 5.81 -1.02
C VAL A 95 3.13 4.60 -0.10
N GLY A 96 2.12 3.77 -0.19
CA GLY A 96 2.04 2.58 0.65
C GLY A 96 1.08 1.55 0.09
N GLY A 97 0.83 0.52 0.86
CA GLY A 97 -0.13 -0.51 0.48
C GLY A 97 -0.06 -1.75 1.35
N LEU A 98 -0.96 -2.68 1.05
CA LEU A 98 -1.09 -3.95 1.72
C LEU A 98 -0.44 -5.06 0.88
N SER A 99 0.31 -5.96 1.50
CA SER A 99 0.82 -7.18 0.89
C SER A 99 1.67 -6.91 -0.37
N MET A 100 1.22 -7.30 -1.54
CA MET A 100 1.80 -6.95 -2.83
C MET A 100 1.86 -5.42 -3.03
N GLY A 101 0.84 -4.70 -2.59
CA GLY A 101 0.80 -3.24 -2.68
C GLY A 101 1.94 -2.56 -1.91
N ALA A 102 2.38 -3.14 -0.79
CA ALA A 102 3.57 -2.69 -0.07
C ALA A 102 4.85 -2.90 -0.89
N VAL A 103 4.95 -4.00 -1.63
CA VAL A 103 6.08 -4.23 -2.54
C VAL A 103 6.04 -3.26 -3.72
N MET A 104 4.87 -3.05 -4.31
CA MET A 104 4.67 -2.09 -5.40
C MET A 104 5.03 -0.66 -4.96
N SER A 105 4.73 -0.27 -3.72
CA SER A 105 5.09 1.04 -3.18
C SER A 105 6.61 1.26 -3.13
N MET A 106 7.37 0.22 -2.81
CA MET A 106 8.85 0.27 -2.90
C MET A 106 9.31 0.45 -4.35
N TYR A 107 8.65 -0.23 -5.31
CA TYR A 107 8.98 -0.04 -6.71
C TYR A 107 8.72 1.39 -7.18
N VAL A 108 7.56 1.98 -6.82
CA VAL A 108 7.26 3.40 -7.08
C VAL A 108 8.36 4.30 -6.52
N ALA A 109 8.78 4.11 -5.27
CA ALA A 109 9.83 4.92 -4.66
C ALA A 109 11.19 4.78 -5.37
N SER A 110 11.49 3.59 -5.92
CA SER A 110 12.73 3.34 -6.68
C SER A 110 12.74 4.00 -8.05
N GLU A 111 11.57 4.09 -8.70
CA GLU A 111 11.42 4.72 -10.03
C GLU A 111 11.31 6.26 -9.94
N HIS A 112 10.93 6.79 -8.76
CA HIS A 112 10.70 8.20 -8.54
C HIS A 112 11.55 8.76 -7.38
N PRO A 113 12.90 8.70 -7.47
CA PRO A 113 13.77 9.14 -6.38
C PRO A 113 13.55 10.63 -6.05
N GLY A 114 13.44 10.92 -4.74
CA GLY A 114 13.19 12.27 -4.24
C GLY A 114 11.76 12.78 -4.39
N GLN A 115 10.84 12.02 -4.97
CA GLN A 115 9.45 12.41 -5.16
C GLN A 115 8.47 11.81 -4.14
N VAL A 116 8.88 10.73 -3.46
CA VAL A 116 8.15 10.07 -2.39
C VAL A 116 8.65 10.57 -1.04
N ALA A 117 7.76 11.01 -0.16
CA ALA A 117 8.10 11.52 1.17
C ALA A 117 8.36 10.40 2.20
N GLY A 118 7.73 9.23 2.02
CA GLY A 118 7.90 8.06 2.86
C GLY A 118 7.00 6.90 2.43
N LEU A 119 7.26 5.72 2.97
CA LEU A 119 6.54 4.49 2.65
C LEU A 119 5.67 4.04 3.83
N LEU A 120 4.44 3.61 3.54
CA LEU A 120 3.50 2.99 4.47
C LEU A 120 3.29 1.53 4.07
N MET A 121 3.98 0.60 4.71
CA MET A 121 4.07 -0.79 4.29
C MET A 121 3.33 -1.71 5.27
N TYR A 122 2.24 -2.31 4.81
CA TYR A 122 1.36 -3.16 5.59
C TYR A 122 1.49 -4.62 5.13
N SER A 123 1.85 -5.52 6.04
CA SER A 123 2.00 -6.97 5.77
C SER A 123 2.75 -7.28 4.47
N THR A 124 3.93 -6.68 4.29
CA THR A 124 4.71 -6.79 3.03
C THR A 124 4.94 -8.24 2.63
N THR A 125 4.65 -8.60 1.37
CA THR A 125 4.71 -9.98 0.86
C THR A 125 5.83 -10.17 -0.16
N LEU A 126 7.03 -10.45 0.33
CA LEU A 126 8.17 -10.86 -0.49
C LEU A 126 8.25 -12.38 -0.66
N LYS A 127 7.55 -13.13 0.21
CA LYS A 127 7.52 -14.59 0.26
C LYS A 127 6.27 -15.05 0.99
N TYR A 128 5.60 -16.04 0.43
CA TYR A 128 4.50 -16.75 1.08
C TYR A 128 5.07 -17.85 1.98
N ASP A 129 5.13 -17.63 3.29
CA ASP A 129 5.71 -18.53 4.27
C ASP A 129 5.03 -18.45 5.65
N GLY A 130 3.78 -17.98 5.68
CA GLY A 130 2.95 -17.97 6.87
C GLY A 130 2.52 -19.38 7.29
N TRP A 131 1.92 -19.49 8.47
CA TRP A 131 1.56 -20.78 9.07
C TRP A 131 0.40 -21.50 8.36
N SER A 132 -0.46 -20.79 7.61
CA SER A 132 -1.53 -21.41 6.81
C SER A 132 -1.03 -21.89 5.44
N ILE A 133 0.14 -21.44 5.00
CA ILE A 133 0.69 -21.77 3.69
C ILE A 133 1.24 -23.20 3.68
N ASN A 134 0.91 -23.94 2.64
CA ASN A 134 1.44 -25.31 2.47
C ASN A 134 2.97 -25.31 2.49
N LYS A 135 3.55 -26.21 3.29
CA LYS A 135 5.01 -26.32 3.44
C LYS A 135 5.73 -26.57 2.11
N LEU A 136 5.07 -27.14 1.10
CA LEU A 136 5.63 -27.32 -0.24
C LEU A 136 5.64 -26.03 -1.08
N ALA A 137 5.04 -24.94 -0.60
CA ALA A 137 5.04 -23.66 -1.32
C ALA A 137 6.45 -23.09 -1.56
N PHE A 138 7.48 -23.56 -0.82
CA PHE A 138 8.87 -23.20 -1.12
C PHE A 138 9.34 -23.68 -2.50
N LEU A 139 8.68 -24.68 -3.08
CA LEU A 139 8.96 -25.17 -4.45
C LEU A 139 8.31 -24.31 -5.54
N THR A 140 7.36 -23.44 -5.18
CA THR A 140 6.64 -22.60 -6.13
C THR A 140 7.57 -21.81 -7.07
N PRO A 141 8.66 -21.15 -6.59
CA PRO A 141 9.57 -20.44 -7.47
C PRO A 141 10.26 -21.34 -8.52
N LEU A 142 10.45 -22.61 -8.20
CA LEU A 142 11.02 -23.59 -9.14
C LEU A 142 9.96 -24.05 -10.16
N LEU A 143 8.76 -24.36 -9.72
CA LEU A 143 7.63 -24.73 -10.59
C LEU A 143 7.28 -23.60 -11.57
N MET A 144 7.36 -22.35 -11.14
CA MET A 144 7.11 -21.16 -11.99
C MET A 144 8.15 -20.98 -13.11
N LYS A 145 9.30 -21.69 -13.08
CA LYS A 145 10.30 -21.69 -14.16
C LYS A 145 10.01 -22.72 -15.25
N ILE A 146 9.14 -23.68 -14.98
CA ILE A 146 8.76 -24.71 -15.96
C ILE A 146 7.77 -24.09 -16.96
N PRO A 147 7.98 -24.21 -18.29
CA PRO A 147 7.21 -23.50 -19.32
C PRO A 147 5.68 -23.67 -19.23
N PHE A 148 5.18 -24.82 -18.81
CA PHE A 148 3.76 -25.10 -18.65
C PHE A 148 3.29 -25.15 -17.18
N GLY A 149 4.21 -25.07 -16.21
CA GLY A 149 3.91 -25.25 -14.79
C GLY A 149 2.95 -24.16 -14.23
N VAL A 150 3.05 -22.95 -14.76
CA VAL A 150 2.20 -21.81 -14.32
C VAL A 150 0.73 -21.96 -14.70
N HIS A 151 0.42 -22.70 -15.76
CA HIS A 151 -0.96 -22.91 -16.23
C HIS A 151 -1.67 -24.09 -15.56
N ILE A 152 -0.92 -24.89 -14.80
CA ILE A 152 -1.45 -26.09 -14.12
C ILE A 152 -1.66 -25.79 -12.62
N CYS A 153 -0.99 -24.76 -12.10
CA CYS A 153 -1.06 -24.41 -10.68
C CYS A 153 -2.17 -23.38 -10.45
N SER A 154 -3.12 -23.73 -9.61
CA SER A 154 -4.10 -22.82 -9.03
C SER A 154 -4.03 -22.92 -7.52
N PHE A 155 -4.11 -21.80 -6.83
CA PHE A 155 -4.02 -21.69 -5.39
C PHE A 155 -5.34 -21.12 -4.87
N GLU A 156 -6.15 -21.96 -4.26
CA GLU A 156 -7.37 -21.53 -3.60
C GLU A 156 -7.02 -20.92 -2.25
N GLU A 157 -7.52 -19.71 -1.98
CA GLU A 157 -7.44 -19.10 -0.66
C GLU A 157 -8.29 -19.89 0.33
N LYS A 158 -7.72 -20.15 1.49
CA LYS A 158 -8.35 -20.97 2.53
C LYS A 158 -8.53 -20.17 3.82
N PRO A 159 -9.51 -20.50 4.63
CA PRO A 159 -9.62 -19.92 5.95
C PRO A 159 -8.28 -20.01 6.71
N PRO A 160 -7.89 -18.96 7.40
CA PRO A 160 -8.69 -17.80 7.83
C PRO A 160 -8.67 -16.58 6.89
N TYR A 161 -8.22 -16.67 5.65
CA TYR A 161 -8.19 -15.58 4.65
C TYR A 161 -7.46 -14.31 5.14
N GLY A 162 -6.45 -14.45 5.95
CA GLY A 162 -5.73 -13.33 6.54
C GLY A 162 -6.50 -12.54 7.61
N ILE A 163 -7.66 -13.03 8.08
CA ILE A 163 -8.59 -12.31 8.95
C ILE A 163 -8.83 -13.09 10.25
N LYS A 164 -8.41 -12.53 11.40
CA LYS A 164 -8.64 -13.10 12.73
C LYS A 164 -10.05 -12.83 13.26
N ASN A 165 -10.63 -11.68 12.91
CA ASN A 165 -12.00 -11.33 13.26
C ASN A 165 -13.02 -12.28 12.60
N GLU A 166 -13.61 -13.18 13.36
CA GLU A 166 -14.51 -14.23 12.86
C GLU A 166 -15.76 -13.69 12.16
N ARG A 167 -16.32 -12.58 12.65
CA ARG A 167 -17.51 -11.96 12.03
C ARG A 167 -17.15 -11.35 10.67
N LEU A 168 -16.06 -10.65 10.58
CA LEU A 168 -15.58 -10.09 9.31
C LEU A 168 -15.22 -11.20 8.33
N ARG A 169 -14.49 -12.22 8.80
CA ARG A 169 -14.13 -13.40 8.01
C ARG A 169 -15.33 -14.09 7.39
N ALA A 170 -16.40 -14.31 8.16
CA ALA A 170 -17.63 -14.93 7.66
C ALA A 170 -18.32 -14.09 6.56
N ILE A 171 -18.27 -12.77 6.66
CA ILE A 171 -18.80 -11.86 5.63
C ILE A 171 -17.96 -11.96 4.36
N VAL A 172 -16.63 -11.84 4.47
CA VAL A 172 -15.71 -11.92 3.33
C VAL A 172 -15.78 -13.27 2.64
N GLU A 173 -15.79 -14.36 3.41
CA GLU A 173 -15.95 -15.72 2.87
C GLU A 173 -17.22 -15.89 2.05
N ARG A 174 -18.35 -15.35 2.54
CA ARG A 174 -19.61 -15.38 1.82
C ARG A 174 -19.51 -14.61 0.51
N GLN A 175 -19.00 -13.37 0.53
CA GLN A 175 -18.86 -12.52 -0.65
C GLN A 175 -17.94 -13.16 -1.70
N MET A 176 -16.81 -13.76 -1.28
CA MET A 176 -15.91 -14.48 -2.19
C MET A 176 -16.61 -15.68 -2.86
N LYS A 177 -17.42 -16.42 -2.11
CA LYS A 177 -18.17 -17.57 -2.64
C LYS A 177 -19.33 -17.16 -3.56
N GLU A 178 -19.94 -16.00 -3.32
CA GLU A 178 -20.99 -15.42 -4.14
C GLU A 178 -20.45 -14.74 -5.40
N GLY A 179 -19.12 -14.64 -5.56
CA GLY A 179 -18.46 -14.07 -6.73
C GLY A 179 -18.44 -12.54 -6.74
N GLU A 180 -18.60 -11.89 -5.60
CA GLU A 180 -18.51 -10.44 -5.43
C GLU A 180 -17.02 -9.97 -5.44
N SER A 181 -16.30 -10.27 -6.52
CA SER A 181 -14.86 -10.02 -6.64
C SER A 181 -14.47 -8.54 -6.50
N SER A 182 -15.36 -7.62 -6.84
CA SER A 182 -15.14 -6.18 -6.68
C SER A 182 -15.12 -5.72 -5.21
N GLU A 183 -15.73 -6.49 -4.29
CA GLU A 183 -15.80 -6.17 -2.85
C GLU A 183 -14.81 -7.00 -2.03
N ALA A 184 -14.75 -8.31 -2.27
CA ALA A 184 -13.99 -9.25 -1.43
C ALA A 184 -12.72 -9.80 -2.10
N GLY A 185 -12.49 -9.52 -3.38
CA GLY A 185 -11.38 -10.11 -4.14
C GLY A 185 -11.70 -11.49 -4.72
N LEU A 186 -10.68 -12.12 -5.31
CA LEU A 186 -10.79 -13.42 -5.95
C LEU A 186 -10.45 -14.55 -4.96
N LEU A 187 -11.26 -15.63 -4.98
CA LEU A 187 -11.03 -16.81 -4.15
C LEU A 187 -9.85 -17.66 -4.61
N THR A 188 -9.52 -17.60 -5.88
CA THR A 188 -8.44 -18.39 -6.48
C THR A 188 -7.38 -17.50 -7.08
N MET A 189 -6.13 -17.94 -7.00
CA MET A 189 -4.97 -17.27 -7.53
C MET A 189 -4.24 -18.23 -8.47
N GLU A 190 -4.23 -17.91 -9.76
CA GLU A 190 -3.60 -18.74 -10.76
C GLU A 190 -2.06 -18.62 -10.74
N GLY A 191 -1.36 -19.68 -11.11
CA GLY A 191 0.09 -19.71 -11.08
C GLY A 191 0.75 -18.63 -11.92
N ILE A 192 0.10 -18.19 -13.01
CA ILE A 192 0.61 -17.08 -13.85
C ILE A 192 0.65 -15.76 -13.03
N THR A 193 -0.38 -15.49 -12.24
CA THR A 193 -0.46 -14.31 -11.36
C THR A 193 0.60 -14.36 -10.25
N VAL A 194 0.78 -15.52 -9.63
CA VAL A 194 1.84 -15.75 -8.63
C VAL A 194 3.23 -15.54 -9.23
N ARG A 195 3.44 -15.98 -10.47
CA ARG A 195 4.71 -15.76 -11.19
C ARG A 195 4.98 -14.28 -11.39
N GLU A 196 3.98 -13.47 -11.73
CA GLU A 196 4.15 -12.03 -11.90
C GLU A 196 4.54 -11.36 -10.57
N LEU A 197 3.93 -11.75 -9.45
CA LEU A 197 4.37 -11.30 -8.13
C LEU A 197 5.84 -11.67 -7.86
N HIS A 198 6.24 -12.91 -8.14
CA HIS A 198 7.64 -13.34 -7.96
C HIS A 198 8.62 -12.53 -8.82
N ARG A 199 8.24 -12.20 -10.08
CA ARG A 199 9.03 -11.35 -10.97
C ARG A 199 9.21 -9.94 -10.39
N MET A 200 8.13 -9.32 -9.93
CA MET A 200 8.16 -8.02 -9.29
C MET A 200 9.04 -8.04 -8.03
N ASN A 201 8.84 -9.05 -7.16
CA ASN A 201 9.63 -9.22 -5.94
C ASN A 201 11.15 -9.33 -6.23
N ALA A 202 11.52 -10.05 -7.30
CA ALA A 202 12.92 -10.18 -7.69
C ALA A 202 13.54 -8.85 -8.15
N VAL A 203 12.77 -8.01 -8.84
CA VAL A 203 13.20 -6.66 -9.25
C VAL A 203 13.31 -5.75 -8.03
N VAL A 204 12.29 -5.71 -7.18
CA VAL A 204 12.22 -4.83 -6.00
C VAL A 204 13.35 -5.16 -5.02
N LYS A 205 13.62 -6.43 -4.72
CA LYS A 205 14.72 -6.85 -3.84
C LYS A 205 16.07 -6.29 -4.27
N LYS A 206 16.34 -6.20 -5.57
CA LYS A 206 17.59 -5.63 -6.11
C LYS A 206 17.66 -4.11 -5.95
N ARG A 207 16.49 -3.44 -5.91
CA ARG A 207 16.40 -1.98 -5.83
C ARG A 207 16.28 -1.43 -4.40
N MET A 208 15.90 -2.27 -3.43
CA MET A 208 15.72 -1.87 -2.02
C MET A 208 16.88 -1.04 -1.46
N PRO A 209 18.17 -1.38 -1.68
CA PRO A 209 19.28 -0.60 -1.14
C PRO A 209 19.37 0.84 -1.67
N GLN A 210 18.73 1.11 -2.82
CA GLN A 210 18.69 2.43 -3.45
C GLN A 210 17.55 3.31 -2.92
N ILE A 211 16.53 2.73 -2.27
CA ILE A 211 15.39 3.46 -1.72
C ILE A 211 15.81 4.10 -0.39
N LYS A 212 15.94 5.42 -0.37
CA LYS A 212 16.47 6.18 0.78
C LYS A 212 15.40 6.88 1.61
N VAL A 213 14.14 6.81 1.21
CA VAL A 213 13.02 7.43 1.93
C VAL A 213 12.72 6.68 3.24
N PRO A 214 12.20 7.36 4.27
CA PRO A 214 11.78 6.69 5.49
C PRO A 214 10.61 5.74 5.23
N ALA A 215 10.56 4.62 5.94
CA ALA A 215 9.51 3.63 5.81
C ALA A 215 8.95 3.21 7.16
N LEU A 216 7.61 3.15 7.25
CA LEU A 216 6.88 2.48 8.31
C LEU A 216 6.53 1.07 7.83
N VAL A 217 6.97 0.05 8.55
CA VAL A 217 6.67 -1.36 8.27
C VAL A 217 5.84 -1.91 9.41
N LEU A 218 4.57 -2.19 9.12
CA LEU A 218 3.64 -2.84 10.05
C LEU A 218 3.39 -4.29 9.62
N HIS A 219 3.55 -5.22 10.54
CA HIS A 219 3.41 -6.65 10.26
C HIS A 219 2.83 -7.38 11.48
N SER A 220 1.94 -8.35 11.25
CA SER A 220 1.41 -9.16 12.33
C SER A 220 2.40 -10.24 12.77
N ILE A 221 2.53 -10.48 14.09
CA ILE A 221 3.29 -11.64 14.61
C ILE A 221 2.56 -12.96 14.37
N GLU A 222 1.24 -12.89 14.15
CA GLU A 222 0.35 -14.03 13.92
C GLU A 222 -0.06 -14.15 12.43
N ASP A 223 0.64 -13.47 11.52
CA ASP A 223 0.32 -13.47 10.10
C ASP A 223 0.29 -14.91 9.54
N ASP A 224 -0.85 -15.29 8.97
CA ASP A 224 -1.10 -16.62 8.46
C ASP A 224 -0.56 -16.85 7.05
N ILE A 225 -0.34 -15.78 6.29
CA ILE A 225 0.08 -15.81 4.87
C ILE A 225 1.58 -15.54 4.73
N THR A 226 2.12 -14.57 5.48
CA THR A 226 3.53 -14.14 5.38
C THR A 226 4.18 -14.07 6.76
N SER A 227 5.27 -14.77 6.96
CA SER A 227 5.97 -14.73 8.23
C SER A 227 6.65 -13.38 8.48
N ARG A 228 6.97 -13.11 9.75
CA ARG A 228 7.75 -11.95 10.18
C ARG A 228 9.05 -11.76 9.38
N TRP A 229 9.60 -12.82 8.80
CA TRP A 229 10.78 -12.74 7.95
C TRP A 229 10.66 -11.66 6.86
N ASN A 230 9.45 -11.44 6.33
CA ASN A 230 9.18 -10.44 5.29
C ASN A 230 9.46 -9.01 5.80
N ALA A 231 9.00 -8.67 7.00
CA ALA A 231 9.26 -7.39 7.63
C ALA A 231 10.75 -7.23 8.01
N ASP A 232 11.36 -8.29 8.57
CA ASP A 232 12.78 -8.31 8.94
C ASP A 232 13.69 -8.18 7.69
N TYR A 233 13.25 -8.72 6.55
CA TYR A 233 13.97 -8.57 5.28
C TYR A 233 13.96 -7.12 4.79
N VAL A 234 12.80 -6.46 4.81
CA VAL A 234 12.67 -5.04 4.45
C VAL A 234 13.57 -4.18 5.34
N GLU A 235 13.50 -4.36 6.67
CA GLU A 235 14.30 -3.60 7.63
C GLU A 235 15.81 -3.70 7.36
N ARG A 236 16.28 -4.88 6.98
CA ARG A 236 17.72 -5.11 6.72
C ARG A 236 18.22 -4.63 5.37
N HIS A 237 17.35 -4.51 4.37
CA HIS A 237 17.78 -4.29 2.99
C HIS A 237 17.31 -2.96 2.40
N LEU A 238 16.32 -2.30 3.00
CA LEU A 238 15.91 -0.96 2.55
C LEU A 238 17.05 0.03 2.87
N GLY A 239 17.38 0.87 1.90
CA GLY A 239 18.49 1.82 2.03
C GLY A 239 18.20 3.05 2.87
N GLY A 240 16.92 3.31 3.21
CA GLY A 240 16.46 4.39 4.09
C GLY A 240 16.15 3.91 5.51
N PRO A 241 15.83 4.84 6.42
CA PRO A 241 15.45 4.49 7.79
C PRO A 241 14.13 3.74 7.84
N VAL A 242 14.07 2.66 8.62
CA VAL A 242 12.87 1.82 8.78
C VAL A 242 12.39 1.85 10.22
N THR A 243 11.12 2.20 10.41
CA THR A 243 10.39 2.02 11.65
C THR A 243 9.54 0.76 11.52
N LYS A 244 10.01 -0.36 12.08
CA LYS A 244 9.28 -1.63 12.08
C LYS A 244 8.51 -1.79 13.37
N ILE A 245 7.21 -2.06 13.27
CA ILE A 245 6.33 -2.34 14.40
C ILE A 245 5.58 -3.65 14.14
N LEU A 246 5.69 -4.57 15.08
CA LEU A 246 4.96 -5.83 15.05
C LEU A 246 3.64 -5.67 15.81
N LEU A 247 2.56 -6.13 15.19
CA LEU A 247 1.20 -6.11 15.74
C LEU A 247 0.83 -7.50 16.24
N ASP A 248 0.15 -7.56 17.34
CA ASP A 248 -0.49 -8.76 17.88
C ASP A 248 -1.99 -8.77 17.54
N ASN A 249 -2.66 -9.86 17.86
CA ASN A 249 -4.12 -10.00 17.77
C ASN A 249 -4.71 -9.60 16.42
N CYS A 250 -4.03 -9.89 15.34
CA CYS A 250 -4.53 -9.78 13.95
C CYS A 250 -3.78 -10.77 13.07
N TYR A 251 -4.30 -11.04 11.87
CA TYR A 251 -3.63 -11.85 10.85
C TYR A 251 -3.10 -10.96 9.72
N HIS A 252 -3.00 -11.49 8.49
CA HIS A 252 -2.39 -10.80 7.35
C HIS A 252 -3.06 -9.47 6.99
N MET A 253 -4.39 -9.44 7.01
CA MET A 253 -5.22 -8.31 6.57
C MET A 253 -5.30 -7.21 7.65
N ILE A 254 -4.15 -6.73 8.16
CA ILE A 254 -4.07 -5.77 9.28
C ILE A 254 -4.84 -4.47 9.05
N THR A 255 -5.15 -4.14 7.79
CA THR A 255 -5.88 -2.93 7.38
C THR A 255 -7.39 -2.99 7.65
N VAL A 256 -7.94 -4.20 7.83
CA VAL A 256 -9.37 -4.44 8.11
C VAL A 256 -9.61 -5.26 9.37
N ASP A 257 -8.60 -6.00 9.85
CA ASP A 257 -8.69 -6.90 11.00
C ASP A 257 -8.69 -6.14 12.34
N LEU A 258 -8.69 -6.81 13.46
CA LEU A 258 -8.88 -6.29 14.82
C LEU A 258 -7.98 -5.10 15.17
N GLN A 259 -6.78 -5.02 14.59
CA GLN A 259 -5.80 -3.96 14.85
C GLN A 259 -5.84 -2.78 13.85
N TYR A 260 -6.82 -2.69 12.95
CA TYR A 260 -6.86 -1.64 11.92
C TYR A 260 -6.78 -0.21 12.49
N ARG A 261 -7.35 0.03 13.68
CA ARG A 261 -7.26 1.34 14.34
C ARG A 261 -5.84 1.69 14.75
N ARG A 262 -5.07 0.69 15.19
CA ARG A 262 -3.65 0.86 15.53
C ARG A 262 -2.82 1.12 14.27
N VAL A 263 -3.15 0.47 13.17
CA VAL A 263 -2.53 0.75 11.85
C VAL A 263 -2.76 2.20 11.46
N ILE A 264 -3.99 2.72 11.60
CA ILE A 264 -4.31 4.13 11.32
C ILE A 264 -3.48 5.07 12.20
N GLU A 265 -3.49 4.85 13.52
CA GLU A 265 -2.76 5.70 14.48
C GLU A 265 -1.27 5.79 14.15
N LEU A 266 -0.63 4.63 13.96
CA LEU A 266 0.80 4.56 13.66
C LEU A 266 1.14 5.21 12.33
N SER A 267 0.30 5.00 11.31
CA SER A 267 0.49 5.59 9.98
C SER A 267 0.29 7.11 9.99
N ALA A 268 -0.74 7.62 10.67
CA ALA A 268 -0.99 9.05 10.79
C ALA A 268 0.18 9.74 11.52
N ARG A 269 0.65 9.16 12.62
CA ARG A 269 1.82 9.65 13.36
C ARG A 269 3.08 9.67 12.51
N PHE A 270 3.32 8.61 11.73
CA PHE A 270 4.47 8.54 10.82
C PHE A 270 4.40 9.62 9.72
N VAL A 271 3.22 9.81 9.11
CA VAL A 271 3.00 10.86 8.11
C VAL A 271 3.25 12.23 8.70
N GLU A 272 2.70 12.52 9.89
CA GLU A 272 2.91 13.79 10.60
C GLU A 272 4.40 14.06 10.88
N GLN A 273 5.13 13.08 11.39
CA GLN A 273 6.57 13.19 11.70
C GLN A 273 7.44 13.44 10.47
N HIS A 274 7.02 12.98 9.30
CA HIS A 274 7.80 13.13 8.05
C HIS A 274 7.21 14.17 7.10
N THR A 275 6.18 14.90 7.52
CA THR A 275 5.63 16.04 6.77
C THR A 275 6.42 17.30 7.10
N VAL A 276 7.02 17.91 6.07
CA VAL A 276 7.69 19.20 6.20
C VAL A 276 6.65 20.30 5.98
N PHE A 277 6.18 20.91 7.05
CA PHE A 277 5.38 22.12 6.95
C PHE A 277 6.30 23.27 6.53
N LYS A 278 6.11 23.84 5.33
CA LYS A 278 6.73 25.11 5.00
C LYS A 278 6.17 26.16 5.96
N SER A 279 6.96 26.60 6.95
CA SER A 279 6.61 27.76 7.75
C SER A 279 6.50 28.94 6.79
N THR A 280 5.30 29.41 6.54
CA THR A 280 5.08 30.71 5.90
C THR A 280 5.62 31.73 6.88
N ARG A 281 6.87 32.16 6.73
CA ARG A 281 7.34 33.39 7.38
C ARG A 281 6.47 34.50 6.81
N ILE A 282 5.46 34.90 7.57
CA ILE A 282 4.81 36.18 7.37
C ILE A 282 5.90 37.19 7.68
N ASN A 283 6.49 37.79 6.64
CA ASN A 283 7.30 38.98 6.77
C ASN A 283 6.35 40.08 7.25
N VAL A 284 6.17 40.21 8.56
CA VAL A 284 5.62 41.42 9.15
C VAL A 284 6.67 42.49 8.91
N GLY A 285 6.46 43.25 7.85
CA GLY A 285 7.32 44.41 7.52
C GLY A 285 7.43 45.27 8.76
N ALA A 286 8.66 45.37 9.27
CA ALA A 286 9.02 46.33 10.30
C ALA A 286 8.81 47.73 9.70
N GLY A 287 7.64 48.31 9.93
CA GLY A 287 7.42 49.73 9.76
C GLY A 287 8.32 50.47 10.72
N SER A 288 9.33 51.14 10.19
CA SER A 288 10.16 52.08 10.93
C SER A 288 9.26 53.16 11.59
N PRO A 289 9.39 53.42 12.89
CA PRO A 289 8.77 54.59 13.48
C PRO A 289 9.58 55.81 13.03
N ALA A 290 8.92 56.72 12.28
CA ALA A 290 9.48 58.04 12.00
C ALA A 290 9.69 58.80 13.32
N MET A 291 10.95 59.16 13.60
CA MET A 291 11.32 60.13 14.65
C MET A 291 10.78 61.50 14.28
N ALA A 292 9.74 61.93 14.99
CA ALA A 292 9.36 63.34 15.03
C ALA A 292 10.24 64.07 16.04
N SER A 293 11.15 64.87 15.53
CA SER A 293 11.91 65.84 16.34
C SER A 293 11.00 66.98 16.73
N LEU A 294 10.73 67.16 18.03
CA LEU A 294 10.23 68.41 18.58
C LEU A 294 11.43 69.16 19.13
N ARG A 295 11.77 70.25 18.46
CA ARG A 295 12.61 71.32 19.03
C ARG A 295 11.73 72.33 19.80
N SER A 296 12.19 72.59 20.97
CA SER A 296 12.04 73.70 21.90
C SER A 296 11.34 75.01 21.49
N ALA A 297 10.49 75.51 22.33
CA ALA A 297 10.54 76.85 22.88
C ALA A 297 10.02 76.83 24.30
#